data_f81c5e84d39dff797a108e2c02cf959d
#
_entry.id   f81c5e84d39dff797a108e2c02cf959d
#
_cell.length_a   1.000
_cell.length_b   1.000
_cell.length_c   1.000
_cell.angle_alpha   90.00
_cell.angle_beta   90.00
_cell.angle_gamma   90.00
#
_symmetry.space_group_name_H-M   'P 1'
#
loop_
_entity.id
_entity.type
_entity.pdbx_description
1 polymer ?
#
loop_
_entity_poly.entity_id
_entity_poly.type
_entity_poly.pdbx_seq_one_letter_code
_entity_poly.pdbx_strand_id
1 'polypeptide(L)'
;MAGVNVGDWEKMFDKQIEAFTEITNKVQLQAAYDLKDIVEKRTPFGKPELWNWPASKYYVPVTLQASWDLRIEDKIIQLINETPYAQRVEEGWSTQAPAGMLRVSLLEWPQIIQRAYREARR
;
A
#
# COMPACT_ATOMS: atom_id res chain seq x y z
N MET A 1 22.82 44.55 18.06
CA MET A 1 22.07 43.29 18.18
C MET A 1 21.64 42.81 16.81
N ALA A 2 22.04 41.64 16.44
CA ALA A 2 21.62 41.06 15.17
C ALA A 2 20.18 40.54 15.30
N GLY A 3 19.23 41.27 14.74
CA GLY A 3 17.85 40.81 14.66
C GLY A 3 17.68 39.87 13.45
N VAL A 4 16.86 38.88 13.58
CA VAL A 4 16.50 38.04 12.46
C VAL A 4 15.46 38.77 11.60
N ASN A 5 15.78 38.93 10.34
CA ASN A 5 14.89 39.55 9.37
C ASN A 5 13.65 38.67 9.11
N VAL A 6 12.50 39.26 8.91
CA VAL A 6 11.27 38.52 8.59
C VAL A 6 11.44 37.64 7.36
N GLY A 7 12.17 38.10 6.35
CA GLY A 7 12.46 37.30 5.17
C GLY A 7 13.30 36.06 5.45
N ASP A 8 14.21 36.15 6.42
CA ASP A 8 15.03 35.00 6.86
C ASP A 8 14.20 33.98 7.60
N TRP A 9 13.23 34.40 8.41
CA TRP A 9 12.27 33.53 9.08
C TRP A 9 11.43 32.76 8.07
N GLU A 10 10.91 33.46 7.06
CA GLU A 10 10.11 32.84 6.01
C GLU A 10 10.91 31.76 5.28
N LYS A 11 12.16 32.05 4.93
CA LYS A 11 13.04 31.06 4.27
C LYS A 11 13.31 29.84 5.14
N MET A 12 13.51 30.07 6.46
CA MET A 12 13.70 28.97 7.41
C MET A 12 12.46 28.09 7.48
N PHE A 13 11.27 28.68 7.57
CA PHE A 13 10.02 27.94 7.60
C PHE A 13 9.81 27.17 6.31
N ASP A 14 10.06 27.78 5.15
CA ASP A 14 9.92 27.12 3.85
C ASP A 14 10.83 25.92 3.76
N LYS A 15 12.07 26.00 4.19
CA LYS A 15 13.01 24.88 4.20
C LYS A 15 12.54 23.76 5.14
N GLN A 16 12.01 24.11 6.30
CA GLN A 16 11.49 23.12 7.25
C GLN A 16 10.26 22.43 6.69
N ILE A 17 9.36 23.17 6.04
CA ILE A 17 8.17 22.62 5.40
C ILE A 17 8.56 21.68 4.27
N GLU A 18 9.53 22.08 3.43
CA GLU A 18 10.04 21.22 2.36
C GLU A 18 10.62 19.92 2.90
N ALA A 19 11.47 20.00 3.92
CA ALA A 19 12.10 18.82 4.53
C ALA A 19 11.04 17.90 5.14
N PHE A 20 10.04 18.44 5.83
CA PHE A 20 8.95 17.68 6.41
C PHE A 20 8.10 17.00 5.32
N THR A 21 7.81 17.73 4.25
CA THR A 21 7.04 17.22 3.11
C THR A 21 7.78 16.06 2.43
N GLU A 22 9.09 16.17 2.23
CA GLU A 22 9.90 15.11 1.65
C GLU A 22 9.88 13.85 2.51
N ILE A 23 10.03 13.99 3.83
CA ILE A 23 9.98 12.86 4.76
C ILE A 23 8.59 12.22 4.72
N THR A 24 7.54 13.03 4.75
CA THR A 24 6.16 12.54 4.70
C THR A 24 5.90 11.77 3.41
N ASN A 25 6.35 12.30 2.27
CA ASN A 25 6.20 11.63 0.99
C ASN A 25 6.94 10.30 0.94
N LYS A 26 8.17 10.25 1.46
CA LYS A 26 8.95 9.02 1.56
C LYS A 26 8.26 7.99 2.45
N VAL A 27 7.74 8.40 3.60
CA VAL A 27 7.05 7.52 4.53
C VAL A 27 5.80 6.93 3.88
N GLN A 28 4.99 7.77 3.23
CA GLN A 28 3.78 7.31 2.57
C GLN A 28 4.09 6.33 1.45
N LEU A 29 5.08 6.64 0.63
CA LEU A 29 5.47 5.77 -0.49
C LEU A 29 6.01 4.43 0.02
N GLN A 30 6.89 4.46 1.00
CA GLN A 30 7.45 3.23 1.59
C GLN A 30 6.35 2.40 2.24
N ALA A 31 5.45 3.03 2.98
CA ALA A 31 4.32 2.35 3.61
C ALA A 31 3.39 1.70 2.57
N ALA A 32 3.17 2.39 1.44
CA ALA A 32 2.35 1.86 0.35
C ALA A 32 3.00 0.62 -0.28
N TYR A 33 4.30 0.63 -0.50
CA TYR A 33 5.03 -0.54 -1.00
C TYR A 33 5.01 -1.69 0.01
N ASP A 34 5.16 -1.38 1.30
CA ASP A 34 5.08 -2.39 2.35
C ASP A 34 3.68 -3.02 2.41
N LEU A 35 2.64 -2.21 2.29
CA LEU A 35 1.27 -2.70 2.23
C LEU A 35 1.04 -3.59 1.01
N LYS A 36 1.54 -3.17 -0.15
CA LYS A 36 1.46 -3.96 -1.38
C LYS A 36 2.09 -5.33 -1.18
N ASP A 37 3.26 -5.38 -0.58
CA ASP A 37 3.97 -6.64 -0.31
C ASP A 37 3.16 -7.55 0.62
N ILE A 38 2.57 -6.99 1.66
CA ILE A 38 1.73 -7.74 2.61
C ILE A 38 0.48 -8.27 1.91
N VAL A 39 -0.19 -7.44 1.11
CA VAL A 39 -1.39 -7.83 0.37
C VAL A 39 -1.07 -8.94 -0.64
N GLU A 40 0.05 -8.83 -1.35
CA GLU A 40 0.50 -9.86 -2.27
C GLU A 40 0.70 -11.20 -1.57
N LYS A 41 1.33 -11.19 -0.40
CA LYS A 41 1.56 -12.41 0.38
C LYS A 41 0.27 -13.05 0.89
N ARG A 42 -0.76 -12.25 1.13
CA ARG A 42 -2.06 -12.73 1.57
C ARG A 42 -2.99 -13.11 0.42
N THR A 43 -2.62 -12.78 -0.80
CA THR A 43 -3.42 -13.10 -1.97
C THR A 43 -3.35 -14.59 -2.27
N PRO A 44 -4.50 -15.26 -2.47
CA PRO A 44 -4.52 -16.67 -2.80
C PRO A 44 -3.69 -17.01 -4.03
N PHE A 45 -3.03 -18.15 -3.95
CA PHE A 45 -2.13 -18.64 -4.97
C PHE A 45 -2.79 -19.77 -5.74
N GLY A 46 -3.73 -19.47 -6.58
CA GLY A 46 -4.32 -20.35 -7.56
C GLY A 46 -4.41 -21.85 -7.26
N LYS A 47 -5.16 -22.24 -6.23
CA LYS A 47 -5.46 -23.64 -5.94
C LYS A 47 -6.95 -23.88 -6.16
N PRO A 48 -7.36 -24.19 -7.39
CA PRO A 48 -8.78 -24.34 -7.73
C PRO A 48 -9.53 -25.31 -6.83
N GLU A 49 -8.86 -26.34 -6.33
CA GLU A 49 -9.44 -27.32 -5.43
C GLU A 49 -9.89 -26.76 -4.08
N LEU A 50 -9.40 -25.57 -3.73
CA LEU A 50 -9.77 -24.89 -2.48
C LEU A 50 -10.86 -23.84 -2.71
N TRP A 51 -11.29 -23.64 -3.93
CA TRP A 51 -12.25 -22.58 -4.27
C TRP A 51 -13.70 -23.05 -4.04
N ASN A 52 -14.55 -22.07 -3.74
CA ASN A 52 -15.99 -22.31 -3.60
C ASN A 52 -16.73 -22.26 -4.95
N TRP A 53 -16.01 -22.07 -6.05
CA TRP A 53 -16.56 -22.04 -7.40
C TRP A 53 -15.62 -22.78 -8.35
N PRO A 54 -16.17 -23.30 -9.48
CA PRO A 54 -15.34 -23.99 -10.47
C PRO A 54 -14.29 -23.05 -11.08
N ALA A 55 -13.07 -23.55 -11.27
CA ALA A 55 -12.04 -22.82 -11.97
C ALA A 55 -12.34 -22.76 -13.47
N SER A 56 -12.06 -21.62 -14.08
CA SER A 56 -12.12 -21.49 -15.53
C SER A 56 -10.99 -22.28 -16.18
N LYS A 57 -11.26 -22.88 -17.35
CA LYS A 57 -10.21 -23.52 -18.14
C LYS A 57 -9.10 -22.58 -18.59
N TYR A 58 -9.36 -21.27 -18.55
CA TYR A 58 -8.38 -20.26 -18.91
C TYR A 58 -7.65 -19.70 -17.69
N TYR A 59 -7.88 -20.27 -16.52
CA TYR A 59 -7.24 -19.79 -15.31
C TYR A 59 -5.72 -19.98 -15.36
N VAL A 60 -5.01 -18.91 -15.03
CA VAL A 60 -3.55 -18.91 -14.92
C VAL A 60 -3.20 -18.74 -13.45
N PRO A 61 -2.51 -19.72 -12.82
CA PRO A 61 -2.06 -19.59 -11.45
C PRO A 61 -1.22 -18.33 -11.27
N VAL A 62 -1.24 -17.72 -10.09
CA VAL A 62 -0.54 -16.50 -9.68
C VAL A 62 -1.04 -15.20 -10.31
N THR A 63 -2.00 -15.23 -11.23
CA THR A 63 -2.49 -14.01 -11.89
C THR A 63 -3.03 -13.01 -10.89
N LEU A 64 -3.84 -13.46 -9.93
CA LEU A 64 -4.39 -12.56 -8.90
C LEU A 64 -3.30 -11.95 -8.05
N GLN A 65 -2.35 -12.76 -7.60
CA GLN A 65 -1.23 -12.29 -6.78
C GLN A 65 -0.34 -11.32 -7.52
N ALA A 66 -0.06 -11.58 -8.80
CA ALA A 66 0.80 -10.76 -9.62
C ALA A 66 0.13 -9.48 -10.15
N SER A 67 -1.19 -9.35 -9.99
CA SER A 67 -1.95 -8.25 -10.57
C SER A 67 -2.15 -7.07 -9.64
N TRP A 68 -1.57 -7.08 -8.45
CA TRP A 68 -1.57 -5.91 -7.58
C TRP A 68 -0.69 -4.83 -8.17
N ASP A 69 -1.26 -3.64 -8.33
CA ASP A 69 -0.58 -2.49 -8.93
C ASP A 69 -0.66 -1.27 -8.03
N LEU A 70 0.46 -0.58 -7.90
CA LEU A 70 0.54 0.65 -7.13
C LEU A 70 0.61 1.82 -8.10
N ARG A 71 -0.43 2.66 -8.10
CA ARG A 71 -0.52 3.83 -8.97
C ARG A 71 -0.40 5.09 -8.14
N ILE A 72 0.45 5.99 -8.60
CA ILE A 72 0.72 7.25 -7.93
C ILE A 72 0.40 8.37 -8.91
N GLU A 73 -0.61 9.19 -8.55
CA GLU A 73 -0.98 10.37 -9.31
C GLU A 73 -1.09 11.54 -8.35
N ASP A 74 -0.30 12.59 -8.57
CA ASP A 74 -0.22 13.75 -7.67
C ASP A 74 0.05 13.29 -6.23
N LYS A 75 -0.92 13.51 -5.34
CA LYS A 75 -0.82 13.16 -3.93
C LYS A 75 -1.62 11.91 -3.57
N ILE A 76 -2.15 11.22 -4.58
CA ILE A 76 -2.99 10.05 -4.37
C ILE A 76 -2.18 8.79 -4.70
N ILE A 77 -2.16 7.87 -3.75
CA ILE A 77 -1.55 6.55 -3.93
C ILE A 77 -2.69 5.54 -3.93
N GLN A 78 -2.77 4.74 -5.00
CA GLN A 78 -3.81 3.74 -5.16
C GLN A 78 -3.19 2.35 -5.27
N LEU A 79 -3.72 1.41 -4.51
CA LEU A 79 -3.37 0.00 -4.63
C LEU A 79 -4.56 -0.72 -5.25
N ILE A 80 -4.38 -1.25 -6.46
CA ILE A 80 -5.46 -1.73 -7.31
C ILE A 80 -5.17 -3.15 -7.78
N ASN A 81 -6.22 -3.97 -7.85
CA ASN A 81 -6.19 -5.24 -8.53
C ASN A 81 -7.40 -5.32 -9.45
N GLU A 82 -7.17 -5.30 -10.76
CA GLU A 82 -8.23 -5.29 -11.78
C GLU A 82 -8.63 -6.68 -12.25
N THR A 83 -8.13 -7.73 -11.62
CA THR A 83 -8.52 -9.10 -11.95
C THR A 83 -10.03 -9.29 -11.76
N PRO A 84 -10.74 -9.90 -12.70
CA PRO A 84 -12.21 -10.01 -12.63
C PRO A 84 -12.75 -10.68 -11.37
N TYR A 85 -12.00 -11.59 -10.77
CA TYR A 85 -12.44 -12.32 -9.57
C TYR A 85 -11.85 -11.76 -8.27
N ALA A 86 -11.11 -10.65 -8.32
CA ALA A 86 -10.50 -10.06 -7.12
C ALA A 86 -11.53 -9.69 -6.07
N GLN A 87 -12.66 -9.12 -6.48
CA GLN A 87 -13.73 -8.74 -5.57
C GLN A 87 -14.28 -9.96 -4.81
N ARG A 88 -14.47 -11.08 -5.50
CA ARG A 88 -14.98 -12.31 -4.87
C ARG A 88 -14.01 -12.82 -3.80
N VAL A 89 -12.72 -12.80 -4.11
CA VAL A 89 -11.70 -13.22 -3.14
C VAL A 89 -11.70 -12.28 -1.95
N GLU A 90 -11.81 -10.96 -2.17
CA GLU A 90 -11.88 -9.97 -1.09
C GLU A 90 -13.12 -10.21 -0.20
N GLU A 91 -14.20 -10.71 -0.76
CA GLU A 91 -15.41 -11.04 -0.01
C GLU A 91 -15.35 -12.40 0.70
N GLY A 92 -14.21 -13.08 0.65
CA GLY A 92 -14.00 -14.33 1.39
C GLY A 92 -14.37 -15.61 0.65
N TRP A 93 -14.47 -15.56 -0.68
CA TRP A 93 -14.81 -16.75 -1.50
C TRP A 93 -13.69 -17.78 -1.54
N SER A 94 -12.46 -17.40 -1.21
CA SER A 94 -11.33 -18.33 -1.16
C SER A 94 -11.06 -18.79 0.26
N THR A 95 -10.85 -20.10 0.44
CA THR A 95 -10.45 -20.65 1.74
C THR A 95 -9.05 -20.18 2.16
N GLN A 96 -8.23 -19.72 1.21
CA GLN A 96 -6.91 -19.16 1.50
C GLN A 96 -6.98 -17.73 2.03
N ALA A 97 -8.10 -17.02 1.79
CA ALA A 97 -8.30 -15.64 2.24
C ALA A 97 -9.75 -15.45 2.72
N PRO A 98 -10.17 -16.11 3.79
CA PRO A 98 -11.57 -16.06 4.23
C PRO A 98 -12.00 -14.67 4.72
N ALA A 99 -11.04 -13.84 5.17
CA ALA A 99 -11.30 -12.47 5.59
C ALA A 99 -10.94 -11.43 4.52
N GLY A 100 -10.60 -11.87 3.30
CA GLY A 100 -10.18 -11.01 2.21
C GLY A 100 -8.68 -10.82 2.16
N MET A 101 -8.25 -9.92 1.30
CA MET A 101 -6.82 -9.62 1.08
C MET A 101 -6.47 -8.22 1.58
N LEU A 102 -7.17 -7.22 1.04
CA LEU A 102 -6.88 -5.81 1.31
C LEU A 102 -7.41 -5.38 2.67
N ARG A 103 -8.66 -5.68 2.99
CA ARG A 103 -9.27 -5.27 4.26
C ARG A 103 -8.49 -5.75 5.47
N VAL A 104 -8.09 -7.02 5.47
CA VAL A 104 -7.33 -7.59 6.57
C VAL A 104 -5.93 -6.98 6.66
N SER A 105 -5.34 -6.64 5.51
CA SER A 105 -4.01 -6.01 5.47
C SER A 105 -4.06 -4.56 5.94
N LEU A 106 -5.16 -3.84 5.65
CA LEU A 106 -5.33 -2.45 6.10
C LEU A 106 -5.41 -2.32 7.62
N LEU A 107 -5.75 -3.37 8.34
CA LEU A 107 -5.72 -3.35 9.81
C LEU A 107 -4.29 -3.15 10.35
N GLU A 108 -3.28 -3.44 9.55
CA GLU A 108 -1.87 -3.26 9.92
C GLU A 108 -1.31 -1.89 9.50
N TRP A 109 -2.13 -1.04 8.89
CA TRP A 109 -1.68 0.26 8.39
C TRP A 109 -0.98 1.12 9.44
N PRO A 110 -1.49 1.24 10.68
CA PRO A 110 -0.79 2.03 11.70
C PRO A 110 0.63 1.55 11.98
N GLN A 111 0.85 0.24 12.06
CA GLN A 111 2.18 -0.32 12.29
C GLN A 111 3.10 -0.13 11.07
N ILE A 112 2.52 -0.25 9.87
CA ILE A 112 3.26 -0.05 8.62
C ILE A 112 3.78 1.38 8.55
N ILE A 113 2.93 2.36 8.83
CA ILE A 113 3.29 3.78 8.84
C ILE A 113 4.36 4.06 9.89
N GLN A 114 4.21 3.54 11.09
CA GLN A 114 5.18 3.75 12.16
C GLN A 114 6.56 3.20 11.79
N ARG A 115 6.60 2.01 11.20
CA ARG A 115 7.86 1.41 10.77
C ARG A 115 8.52 2.22 9.66
N ALA A 116 7.75 2.61 8.67
CA ALA A 116 8.25 3.44 7.57
C ALA A 116 8.79 4.78 8.07
N TYR A 117 8.10 5.39 9.02
CA TYR A 117 8.55 6.64 9.63
C TYR A 117 9.87 6.49 10.39
N ARG A 118 10.00 5.43 11.18
CA ARG A 118 11.25 5.15 11.89
C ARG A 118 12.41 4.94 10.93
N GLU A 119 12.20 4.20 9.85
CA GLU A 119 13.23 3.96 8.84
C GLU A 119 13.63 5.24 8.11
N ALA A 120 12.66 6.11 7.83
CA ALA A 120 12.93 7.37 7.15
C ALA A 120 13.74 8.37 8.01
N ARG A 121 13.72 8.21 9.32
CA ARG A 121 14.45 9.09 10.26
C ARG A 121 15.89 8.64 10.54
N ARG A 122 16.27 7.48 10.07
CA ARG A 122 17.64 6.99 10.26
C ARG A 122 18.64 7.70 9.34
#